data_e8fab69748e115e9c5bfc06724f9e8e5
#
_entry.id   e8fab69748e115e9c5bfc06724f9e8e5
#
_cell.length_a   1.000
_cell.length_b   1.000
_cell.length_c   1.000
_cell.angle_alpha   90.00
_cell.angle_beta   90.00
_cell.angle_gamma   90.00
#
_symmetry.space_group_name_H-M   'P 1'
#
loop_
_entity.id
_entity.type
_entity.pdbx_description
1 polymer ?
#
loop_
_entity_poly.entity_id
_entity_poly.type
_entity_poly.pdbx_seq_one_letter_code
_entity_poly.pdbx_strand_id
1 'polypeptide(L)'
;MFRLPVQIHLAGESDVVLGVVHVRQDQRVLDMLCDARLFFPVETREGVILINKNTVTKIALATRNNIEKIPDAYPQVDLNALDRRSGEMRELE
;
A
#
# COMPACT_ATOMS: atom_id res chain seq x y z
N MET A 1 13.12 -6.64 -0.86
CA MET A 1 11.82 -6.00 -1.06
C MET A 1 11.56 -4.96 0.00
N PHE A 2 10.95 -3.87 -0.39
CA PHE A 2 10.57 -2.82 0.55
C PHE A 2 9.14 -3.03 1.04
N ARG A 3 8.91 -2.70 2.30
CA ARG A 3 7.60 -2.78 2.95
C ARG A 3 7.00 -1.38 2.99
N LEU A 4 6.05 -1.11 2.11
CA LEU A 4 5.46 0.22 1.95
C LEU A 4 4.04 0.26 2.53
N PRO A 5 3.74 1.21 3.43
CA PRO A 5 2.40 1.34 4.00
C PRO A 5 1.46 1.99 3.00
N VAL A 6 0.26 1.45 2.87
CA VAL A 6 -0.74 1.93 1.93
C VAL A 6 -2.11 2.03 2.57
N GLN A 7 -2.95 2.86 1.98
CA GLN A 7 -4.37 2.99 2.27
C GLN A 7 -5.11 2.56 1.01
N ILE A 8 -5.95 1.54 1.12
CA ILE A 8 -6.62 0.96 -0.03
C ILE A 8 -8.13 1.10 0.13
N HIS A 9 -8.76 1.72 -0.87
CA HIS A 9 -10.21 1.86 -0.94
C HIS A 9 -10.75 0.81 -1.89
N LEU A 10 -11.75 0.06 -1.44
CA LEU A 10 -12.37 -1.01 -2.22
C LEU A 10 -13.79 -0.63 -2.62
N ALA A 11 -14.20 -1.05 -3.81
CA ALA A 11 -15.55 -0.81 -4.31
C ALA A 11 -16.58 -1.46 -3.38
N GLY A 12 -17.62 -0.70 -3.02
CA GLY A 12 -18.69 -1.19 -2.17
C GLY A 12 -18.40 -1.22 -0.69
N GLU A 13 -17.21 -0.81 -0.27
CA GLU A 13 -16.83 -0.78 1.13
C GLU A 13 -16.55 0.64 1.60
N SER A 14 -17.05 0.96 2.79
CA SER A 14 -16.82 2.28 3.41
C SER A 14 -15.51 2.34 4.17
N ASP A 15 -15.02 1.21 4.68
CA ASP A 15 -13.79 1.16 5.46
C ASP A 15 -12.57 1.05 4.55
N VAL A 16 -11.51 1.76 4.93
CA VAL A 16 -10.24 1.75 4.23
C VAL A 16 -9.37 0.63 4.78
N VAL A 17 -8.73 -0.13 3.89
CA VAL A 17 -7.78 -1.15 4.30
C VAL A 17 -6.42 -0.48 4.52
N LEU A 18 -5.89 -0.61 5.73
CA LEU A 18 -4.56 -0.11 6.08
C LEU A 18 -3.60 -1.30 6.15
N GLY A 19 -2.58 -1.28 5.34
CA GLY A 19 -1.64 -2.40 5.29
C GLY A 19 -0.34 -2.05 4.61
N VAL A 20 0.48 -3.08 4.44
CA VAL A 20 1.80 -2.97 3.84
C VAL A 20 1.85 -3.82 2.58
N VAL A 21 2.30 -3.23 1.48
CA VAL A 21 2.59 -3.96 0.26
C VAL A 21 4.10 -4.12 0.11
N HIS A 22 4.51 -5.20 -0.54
CA HIS A 22 5.93 -5.48 -0.79
C HIS A 22 6.25 -5.17 -2.24
N VAL A 23 7.21 -4.29 -2.45
CA VAL A 23 7.67 -3.93 -3.80
C VAL A 23 9.17 -4.16 -3.91
N ARG A 24 9.62 -4.52 -5.10
CA ARG A 24 11.05 -4.67 -5.38
C ARG A 24 11.71 -3.29 -5.43
N GLN A 25 13.03 -3.28 -5.28
CA GLN A 25 13.81 -2.06 -5.23
C GLN A 25 13.61 -1.17 -6.45
N ASP A 26 13.45 -1.78 -7.63
CA ASP A 26 13.28 -1.10 -8.91
C ASP A 26 11.82 -1.00 -9.36
N GLN A 27 10.87 -1.38 -8.50
CA GLN A 27 9.46 -1.45 -8.83
C GLN A 27 8.69 -0.37 -8.09
N ARG A 28 7.75 0.29 -8.78
CA ARG A 28 6.80 1.21 -8.16
C ARG A 28 5.53 0.47 -7.78
N VAL A 29 4.72 1.08 -6.90
CA VAL A 29 3.40 0.54 -6.54
C VAL A 29 2.54 0.38 -7.79
N LEU A 30 2.58 1.35 -8.70
CA LEU A 30 1.85 1.28 -9.96
C LEU A 30 2.25 0.06 -10.77
N ASP A 31 3.54 -0.26 -10.84
CA ASP A 31 4.04 -1.42 -11.59
C ASP A 31 3.49 -2.72 -11.00
N MET A 32 3.40 -2.80 -9.68
CA MET A 32 2.82 -3.95 -8.99
C MET A 32 1.36 -4.13 -9.37
N LEU A 33 0.60 -3.04 -9.46
CA LEU A 33 -0.81 -3.08 -9.82
C LEU A 33 -1.04 -3.37 -11.30
N CYS A 34 -0.05 -3.11 -12.14
CA CYS A 34 -0.15 -3.32 -13.59
C CYS A 34 0.35 -4.69 -14.05
N ASP A 35 0.87 -5.53 -13.14
CA ASP A 35 1.30 -6.85 -13.53
C ASP A 35 0.09 -7.77 -13.83
N ALA A 36 0.37 -8.97 -14.36
CA ALA A 36 -0.68 -9.87 -14.84
C ALA A 36 -1.49 -10.57 -13.74
N ARG A 37 -1.06 -10.45 -12.48
CA ARG A 37 -1.75 -11.13 -11.38
C ARG A 37 -3.05 -10.42 -11.03
N LEU A 38 -4.10 -11.19 -10.82
CA LEU A 38 -5.40 -10.65 -10.44
C LEU A 38 -5.43 -10.21 -8.97
N PHE A 39 -4.76 -10.95 -8.10
CA PHE A 39 -4.71 -10.68 -6.67
C PHE A 39 -3.32 -10.22 -6.26
N PHE A 40 -3.25 -9.36 -5.26
CA PHE A 40 -1.97 -8.98 -4.66
C PHE A 40 -2.05 -9.10 -3.13
N PRO A 41 -0.95 -9.47 -2.48
CA PRO A 41 -0.93 -9.64 -1.03
C PRO A 41 -0.76 -8.30 -0.33
N VAL A 42 -1.53 -8.10 0.75
CA VAL A 42 -1.41 -6.95 1.64
C VAL A 42 -1.25 -7.49 3.05
N GLU A 43 -0.20 -7.10 3.72
CA GLU A 43 0.04 -7.47 5.11
C GLU A 43 -0.66 -6.47 6.00
N THR A 44 -1.60 -6.94 6.81
CA THR A 44 -2.31 -6.11 7.79
C THR A 44 -1.91 -6.52 9.20
N ARG A 45 -2.38 -5.76 10.19
CA ARG A 45 -2.18 -6.12 11.59
C ARG A 45 -2.79 -7.48 11.94
N GLU A 46 -3.80 -7.89 11.22
CA GLU A 46 -4.53 -9.13 11.47
C GLU A 46 -4.02 -10.30 10.62
N GLY A 47 -3.09 -10.06 9.72
CA GLY A 47 -2.51 -11.06 8.86
C GLY A 47 -2.43 -10.61 7.40
N VAL A 48 -2.02 -11.52 6.55
CA VAL A 48 -1.91 -11.25 5.11
C VAL A 48 -3.25 -11.55 4.44
N ILE A 49 -3.75 -10.58 3.67
CA ILE A 49 -4.95 -10.76 2.87
C ILE A 49 -4.59 -10.62 1.39
N LEU A 50 -5.37 -11.26 0.53
CA LEU A 50 -5.23 -11.14 -0.92
C LEU A 50 -6.36 -10.25 -1.43
N ILE A 51 -6.00 -9.19 -2.13
CA ILE A 51 -6.98 -8.23 -2.66
C ILE A 51 -7.04 -8.37 -4.17
N ASN A 52 -8.27 -8.46 -4.70
CA ASN A 52 -8.53 -8.48 -6.13
C ASN A 52 -8.32 -7.07 -6.68
N LYS A 53 -7.45 -6.91 -7.66
CA LYS A 53 -7.13 -5.61 -8.25
C LYS A 53 -8.35 -4.91 -8.82
N ASN A 54 -9.32 -5.66 -9.32
CA ASN A 54 -10.53 -5.08 -9.92
C ASN A 54 -11.44 -4.42 -8.91
N THR A 55 -11.27 -4.68 -7.61
CA THR A 55 -12.08 -4.06 -6.55
C THR A 55 -11.44 -2.80 -5.99
N VAL A 56 -10.20 -2.52 -6.34
CA VAL A 56 -9.49 -1.34 -5.84
C VAL A 56 -9.95 -0.11 -6.61
N THR A 57 -10.52 0.86 -5.88
CA THR A 57 -10.92 2.14 -6.48
C THR A 57 -9.85 3.21 -6.28
N LYS A 58 -9.05 3.09 -5.21
CA LYS A 58 -7.99 4.04 -4.91
C LYS A 58 -6.97 3.35 -4.01
N ILE A 59 -5.71 3.56 -4.28
CA ILE A 59 -4.62 3.17 -3.40
C ILE A 59 -3.69 4.37 -3.23
N ALA A 60 -3.35 4.68 -1.99
CA ALA A 60 -2.46 5.78 -1.67
C ALA A 60 -1.34 5.29 -0.76
N LEU A 61 -0.14 5.78 -1.02
CA LEU A 61 1.00 5.54 -0.14
C LEU A 61 0.81 6.38 1.12
N ALA A 62 0.83 5.75 2.29
CA ALA A 62 0.70 6.47 3.55
C ALA A 62 1.95 7.32 3.78
N THR A 63 1.75 8.52 4.32
CA THR A 63 2.87 9.40 4.65
C THR A 63 3.45 9.02 6.00
N ARG A 64 4.69 9.46 6.26
CA ARG A 64 5.31 9.29 7.58
C ARG A 64 4.41 9.88 8.68
N ASN A 65 3.80 11.03 8.42
CA ASN A 65 2.91 11.71 9.35
C ASN A 65 1.66 10.87 9.68
N ASN A 66 1.09 10.21 8.68
CA ASN A 66 -0.04 9.29 8.88
C ASN A 66 0.35 8.11 9.77
N ILE A 67 1.54 7.57 9.57
CA ILE A 67 2.03 6.44 10.37
C ILE A 67 2.22 6.85 11.82
N GLU A 68 2.77 8.04 12.06
CA GLU A 68 2.99 8.56 13.41
C GLU A 68 1.70 8.83 14.17
N LYS A 69 0.63 9.23 13.45
CA LYS A 69 -0.68 9.48 14.07
C LYS A 69 -1.36 8.21 14.55
N ILE A 70 -1.17 7.11 13.85
CA ILE A 70 -1.80 5.82 14.18
C ILE A 70 -0.78 4.70 14.08
N PRO A 71 0.23 4.70 14.97
CA PRO A 71 1.38 3.80 14.83
C PRO A 71 1.01 2.32 14.87
N ASP A 72 -0.10 1.97 15.55
CA ASP A 72 -0.53 0.58 15.66
C ASP A 72 -1.38 0.10 14.49
N ALA A 73 -1.67 0.97 13.52
CA ALA A 73 -2.51 0.59 12.37
C ALA A 73 -1.75 -0.22 11.32
N TYR A 74 -0.42 -0.15 11.33
CA TYR A 74 0.40 -0.80 10.32
C TYR A 74 1.38 -1.80 10.95
N PRO A 75 1.68 -2.90 10.25
CA PRO A 75 2.86 -3.71 10.58
C PRO A 75 4.14 -2.90 10.34
N GLN A 76 5.28 -3.49 10.63
CA GLN A 76 6.57 -2.84 10.43
C GLN A 76 6.75 -2.38 8.99
N VAL A 77 7.20 -1.13 8.80
CA VAL A 77 7.41 -0.52 7.49
C VAL A 77 8.86 -0.08 7.33
N ASP A 78 9.28 0.09 6.07
CA ASP A 78 10.59 0.61 5.70
C ASP A 78 10.45 2.12 5.45
N LEU A 79 10.74 2.91 6.48
CA LEU A 79 10.56 4.36 6.42
C LEU A 79 11.49 5.04 5.41
N ASN A 80 12.70 4.50 5.23
CA ASN A 80 13.64 5.07 4.26
C ASN A 80 13.14 4.88 2.83
N ALA A 81 12.61 3.70 2.53
CA ALA A 81 12.01 3.43 1.22
C ALA A 81 10.77 4.29 1.01
N LEU A 82 9.97 4.49 2.06
CA LEU A 82 8.78 5.34 2.00
C LEU A 82 9.16 6.78 1.64
N ASP A 83 10.17 7.34 2.30
CA ASP A 83 10.60 8.71 2.05
C ASP A 83 11.06 8.90 0.59
N ARG A 84 11.80 7.93 0.05
CA ARG A 84 12.28 8.00 -1.34
C ARG A 84 11.14 7.87 -2.35
N ARG A 85 10.05 7.18 -1.99
CA ARG A 85 8.94 6.89 -2.89
C ARG A 85 7.73 7.79 -2.68
N SER A 86 7.79 8.72 -1.74
CA SER A 86 6.64 9.58 -1.42
C SER A 86 6.16 10.42 -2.62
N GLY A 87 7.03 10.70 -3.58
CA GLY A 87 6.68 11.43 -4.80
C GLY A 87 5.99 10.59 -5.87
N GLU A 88 6.07 9.24 -5.80
CA GLU A 88 5.49 8.34 -6.80
C GLU A 88 4.00 8.55 -6.97
N MET A 89 3.29 8.63 -5.84
CA MET A 89 1.84 8.68 -5.86
C MET A 89 1.29 10.01 -6.36
N ARG A 90 2.10 11.06 -6.32
CA ARG A 90 1.70 12.37 -6.86
C ARG A 90 1.52 12.33 -8.37
N GLU A 91 2.29 11.47 -9.04
CA GLU A 91 2.19 11.31 -10.49
C GLU A 91 0.90 10.60 -10.91
N LEU A 92 0.25 9.91 -9.97
CA LEU A 92 -0.96 9.15 -10.23
C LEU A 92 -2.23 9.95 -9.93
N GLU A 93 -2.07 11.09 -9.28
CA GLU A 93 -3.16 12.00 -8.99
C GLU A 93 -3.40 12.93 -10.19
#